data_f660ffcf4a49a74724367294047b90c8
#
_entry.id   f660ffcf4a49a74724367294047b90c8
#
_cell.length_a   1.000
_cell.length_b   1.000
_cell.length_c   1.000
_cell.angle_alpha   90.00
_cell.angle_beta   90.00
_cell.angle_gamma   90.00
#
_symmetry.space_group_name_H-M   'P 1'
#
loop_
_entity.id
_entity.type
_entity.pdbx_description
1 polymer ?
#
loop_
_entity_poly.entity_id
_entity_poly.type
_entity_poly.pdbx_seq_one_letter_code
_entity_poly.pdbx_strand_id
1 'polypeptide(L)'
;MSRIFGKIAQIGYVVRDIDASIDQWVRRGVGPWFYVDRVQTDYFLCRGVESELEVNVAVANSGELQRELIQPRNDASSAFTEFLDAGHDGAQHVAYWTEDFQQLYDNAPSLGYTVTQEGSIGGEHGRFAYLDTEHDHGTAIEICDISGPTGPFFSDIRDAAANWDGTDPSRIRR
;
A
#
# COMPACT_ATOMS: atom_id res chain seq x y z
N MET A 1 -0.17 -18.23 -6.44
CA MET A 1 1.04 -17.45 -6.76
C MET A 1 0.98 -17.07 -8.22
N SER A 2 1.12 -15.78 -8.53
CA SER A 2 1.30 -15.33 -9.91
C SER A 2 2.66 -15.79 -10.45
N ARG A 3 2.70 -16.21 -11.73
CA ARG A 3 3.98 -16.55 -12.39
C ARG A 3 4.77 -15.32 -12.84
N ILE A 4 4.12 -14.15 -12.83
CA ILE A 4 4.71 -12.86 -13.23
C ILE A 4 5.14 -12.08 -11.99
N PHE A 5 4.21 -11.85 -11.07
CA PHE A 5 4.39 -10.98 -9.91
C PHE A 5 4.76 -11.73 -8.62
N GLY A 6 4.61 -13.05 -8.58
CA GLY A 6 4.88 -13.85 -7.39
C GLY A 6 3.69 -13.98 -6.44
N LYS A 7 3.93 -13.86 -5.14
CA LYS A 7 2.95 -14.00 -4.06
C LYS A 7 2.30 -12.65 -3.77
N ILE A 8 0.97 -12.61 -3.61
CA ILE A 8 0.31 -11.45 -3.00
C ILE A 8 0.79 -11.35 -1.55
N ALA A 9 1.40 -10.22 -1.21
CA ALA A 9 1.97 -9.98 0.11
C ALA A 9 1.13 -9.01 0.94
N GLN A 10 0.34 -8.13 0.28
CA GLN A 10 -0.45 -7.10 0.94
C GLN A 10 -1.80 -6.92 0.23
N ILE A 11 -2.80 -6.50 1.00
CA ILE A 11 -4.06 -5.96 0.47
C ILE A 11 -4.20 -4.54 1.00
N GLY A 12 -4.30 -3.58 0.08
CA GLY A 12 -4.51 -2.18 0.39
C GLY A 12 -5.99 -1.80 0.36
N TYR A 13 -6.38 -1.04 1.36
CA TYR A 13 -7.72 -0.48 1.54
C TYR A 13 -7.62 1.03 1.53
N VAL A 14 -8.35 1.67 0.63
CA VAL A 14 -8.48 3.12 0.62
C VAL A 14 -9.74 3.47 1.39
N VAL A 15 -9.59 4.28 2.45
CA VAL A 15 -10.65 4.52 3.42
C VAL A 15 -10.85 6.02 3.69
N ARG A 16 -12.10 6.39 4.04
CA ARG A 16 -12.44 7.78 4.39
C ARG A 16 -12.06 8.11 5.85
N ASP A 17 -12.04 7.10 6.72
CA ASP A 17 -11.73 7.24 8.14
C ASP A 17 -10.82 6.09 8.59
N ILE A 18 -9.52 6.38 8.68
CA ILE A 18 -8.49 5.39 9.01
C ILE A 18 -8.61 4.93 10.47
N ASP A 19 -9.00 5.82 11.39
CA ASP A 19 -9.12 5.47 12.81
C ASP A 19 -10.30 4.52 13.04
N ALA A 20 -11.47 4.82 12.45
CA ALA A 20 -12.60 3.91 12.48
C ALA A 20 -12.29 2.56 11.83
N SER A 21 -11.48 2.55 10.77
CA SER A 21 -11.05 1.33 10.08
C SER A 21 -10.10 0.50 10.95
N ILE A 22 -9.12 1.13 11.60
CA ILE A 22 -8.23 0.47 12.58
C ILE A 22 -9.06 -0.18 13.68
N ASP A 23 -10.00 0.55 14.29
CA ASP A 23 -10.87 0.03 15.33
C ASP A 23 -11.68 -1.19 14.90
N GLN A 24 -12.16 -1.20 13.65
CA GLN A 24 -12.87 -2.35 13.09
C GLN A 24 -11.97 -3.59 12.96
N TRP A 25 -10.73 -3.40 12.51
CA TRP A 25 -9.78 -4.49 12.38
C TRP A 25 -9.28 -5.02 13.72
N VAL A 26 -9.04 -4.13 14.70
CA VAL A 26 -8.67 -4.50 16.07
C VAL A 26 -9.78 -5.38 16.71
N ARG A 27 -11.05 -5.03 16.53
CA ARG A 27 -12.19 -5.86 16.99
C ARG A 27 -12.23 -7.25 16.34
N ARG A 28 -11.59 -7.42 15.17
CA ARG A 28 -11.45 -8.72 14.49
C ARG A 28 -10.16 -9.44 14.85
N GLY A 29 -9.37 -8.90 15.80
CA GLY A 29 -8.11 -9.49 16.26
C GLY A 29 -6.92 -9.24 15.34
N VAL A 30 -6.96 -8.21 14.49
CA VAL A 30 -5.85 -7.84 13.61
C VAL A 30 -5.12 -6.64 14.19
N GLY A 31 -3.82 -6.78 14.44
CA GLY A 31 -2.95 -5.75 14.98
C GLY A 31 -1.60 -6.34 15.43
N PRO A 32 -0.71 -5.53 16.03
CA PRO A 32 -0.87 -4.08 16.22
C PRO A 32 -0.74 -3.32 14.91
N TRP A 33 -1.37 -2.16 14.79
CA TRP A 33 -1.31 -1.27 13.65
C TRP A 33 -0.17 -0.27 13.80
N PHE A 34 0.66 -0.16 12.78
CA PHE A 34 1.72 0.85 12.70
C PHE A 34 1.24 2.00 11.83
N TYR A 35 0.95 3.11 12.47
CA TYR A 35 0.36 4.29 11.85
C TYR A 35 1.42 5.34 11.54
N VAL A 36 1.39 5.88 10.33
CA VAL A 36 2.22 6.98 9.86
C VAL A 36 1.32 8.13 9.45
N ASP A 37 1.41 9.24 10.16
CA ASP A 37 0.71 10.47 9.81
C ASP A 37 1.48 11.21 8.71
N ARG A 38 0.78 11.55 7.62
CA ARG A 38 1.35 12.28 6.48
C ARG A 38 2.65 11.69 5.95
N VAL A 39 2.52 10.53 5.31
CA VAL A 39 3.66 9.87 4.66
C VAL A 39 4.37 10.85 3.73
N GLN A 40 5.69 10.99 3.92
CA GLN A 40 6.52 11.81 3.06
C GLN A 40 7.03 10.97 1.89
N THR A 41 6.66 11.34 0.68
CA THR A 41 7.20 10.76 -0.56
C THR A 41 8.35 11.60 -1.08
N ASP A 42 9.35 10.96 -1.65
CA ASP A 42 10.45 11.68 -2.34
C ASP A 42 9.94 12.31 -3.64
N TYR A 43 9.03 11.59 -4.30
CA TYR A 43 8.22 12.06 -5.43
C TYR A 43 6.93 11.23 -5.50
N PHE A 44 5.90 11.78 -6.13
CA PHE A 44 4.69 11.07 -6.47
C PHE A 44 4.14 11.54 -7.81
N LEU A 45 3.88 10.62 -8.72
CA LEU A 45 3.30 10.89 -10.04
C LEU A 45 1.96 10.17 -10.16
N CYS A 46 0.97 10.89 -10.67
CA CYS A 46 -0.32 10.33 -11.08
C CYS A 46 -0.43 10.46 -12.61
N ARG A 47 -0.54 9.35 -13.32
CA ARG A 47 -0.57 9.30 -14.81
C ARG A 47 0.59 10.08 -15.45
N GLY A 48 1.78 9.99 -14.83
CA GLY A 48 3.00 10.67 -15.28
C GLY A 48 3.06 12.17 -14.98
N VAL A 49 2.10 12.71 -14.23
CA VAL A 49 2.08 14.12 -13.79
C VAL A 49 2.36 14.19 -12.29
N GLU A 50 3.25 15.07 -11.89
CA GLU A 50 3.57 15.30 -10.47
C GLU A 50 2.31 15.71 -9.69
N SER A 51 2.15 15.13 -8.50
CA SER A 51 1.02 15.36 -7.61
C SER A 51 1.49 15.45 -6.16
N GLU A 52 1.01 16.46 -5.44
CA GLU A 52 1.35 16.70 -4.03
C GLU A 52 0.38 15.93 -3.10
N LEU A 53 0.31 14.60 -3.29
CA LEU A 53 -0.55 13.75 -2.50
C LEU A 53 -0.09 13.68 -1.04
N GLU A 54 -1.01 13.95 -0.11
CA GLU A 54 -0.83 13.68 1.32
C GLU A 54 -1.69 12.48 1.72
N VAL A 55 -1.10 11.49 2.36
CA VAL A 55 -1.81 10.30 2.87
C VAL A 55 -1.41 9.96 4.29
N ASN A 56 -2.37 9.49 5.06
CA ASN A 56 -2.10 8.73 6.27
C ASN A 56 -2.11 7.24 5.90
N VAL A 57 -1.18 6.49 6.45
CA VAL A 57 -1.06 5.05 6.20
C VAL A 57 -0.98 4.30 7.52
N ALA A 58 -1.69 3.18 7.60
CA ALA A 58 -1.54 2.25 8.71
C ALA A 58 -1.37 0.83 8.17
N VAL A 59 -0.43 0.07 8.75
CA VAL A 59 -0.13 -1.30 8.33
C VAL A 59 -0.15 -2.26 9.50
N ALA A 60 -0.71 -3.44 9.29
CA ALA A 60 -0.73 -4.55 10.24
C ALA A 60 -0.73 -5.90 9.51
N ASN A 61 -0.30 -6.95 10.16
CA ASN A 61 -0.33 -8.29 9.57
C ASN A 61 -1.47 -9.16 10.14
N SER A 62 -2.00 -10.01 9.28
CA SER A 62 -2.86 -11.15 9.64
C SER A 62 -2.17 -12.41 9.12
N GLY A 63 -1.32 -13.02 9.93
CA GLY A 63 -0.36 -14.04 9.48
C GLY A 63 0.64 -13.44 8.49
N GLU A 64 0.87 -14.13 7.38
CA GLU A 64 1.80 -13.69 6.34
C GLU A 64 1.24 -12.57 5.44
N LEU A 65 -0.06 -12.26 5.53
CA LEU A 65 -0.70 -11.28 4.67
C LEU A 65 -0.82 -9.94 5.39
N GLN A 66 -0.17 -8.91 4.85
CA GLN A 66 -0.26 -7.56 5.37
C GLN A 66 -1.56 -6.89 4.94
N ARG A 67 -2.11 -6.06 5.82
CA ARG A 67 -3.21 -5.13 5.57
C ARG A 67 -2.65 -3.73 5.60
N GLU A 68 -2.99 -2.95 4.61
CA GLU A 68 -2.66 -1.53 4.55
C GLU A 68 -3.94 -0.71 4.48
N LEU A 69 -4.03 0.32 5.29
CA LEU A 69 -5.08 1.33 5.23
C LEU A 69 -4.46 2.63 4.73
N ILE A 70 -5.08 3.24 3.73
CA ILE A 70 -4.63 4.51 3.14
C ILE A 70 -5.78 5.49 3.22
N GLN A 71 -5.54 6.65 3.82
CA GLN A 71 -6.49 7.76 3.84
C GLN A 71 -5.87 8.98 3.17
N PRO A 72 -6.35 9.41 1.98
CA PRO A 72 -6.00 10.72 1.41
C PRO A 72 -6.36 11.85 2.36
N ARG A 73 -5.47 12.85 2.48
CA ARG A 73 -5.63 14.01 3.37
C ARG A 73 -5.84 15.32 2.62
N ASN A 74 -5.73 15.27 1.30
CA ASN A 74 -6.01 16.38 0.39
C ASN A 74 -6.69 15.86 -0.89
N ASP A 75 -7.08 16.76 -1.76
CA ASP A 75 -7.77 16.46 -3.04
C ASP A 75 -6.78 16.34 -4.22
N ALA A 76 -5.49 16.07 -3.94
CA ALA A 76 -4.49 15.89 -4.98
C ALA A 76 -4.81 14.67 -5.84
N SER A 77 -4.48 14.75 -7.13
CA SER A 77 -4.76 13.68 -8.09
C SER A 77 -4.06 12.39 -7.71
N SER A 78 -4.84 11.32 -7.54
CA SER A 78 -4.34 9.97 -7.27
C SER A 78 -5.41 8.93 -7.59
N ALA A 79 -5.02 7.68 -7.81
CA ALA A 79 -5.97 6.58 -7.91
C ALA A 79 -6.75 6.37 -6.59
N PHE A 80 -6.25 6.85 -5.47
CA PHE A 80 -6.93 6.79 -4.17
C PHE A 80 -8.08 7.79 -4.10
N THR A 81 -7.85 9.05 -4.52
CA THR A 81 -8.90 10.07 -4.57
C THR A 81 -9.96 9.69 -5.60
N GLU A 82 -9.56 9.21 -6.79
CA GLU A 82 -10.47 8.70 -7.82
C GLU A 82 -11.36 7.56 -7.30
N PHE A 83 -10.80 6.62 -6.52
CA PHE A 83 -11.54 5.51 -5.91
C PHE A 83 -12.62 6.00 -4.92
N LEU A 84 -12.27 6.94 -4.05
CA LEU A 84 -13.22 7.52 -3.10
C LEU A 84 -14.29 8.37 -3.80
N ASP A 85 -13.92 9.14 -4.82
CA ASP A 85 -14.83 9.99 -5.59
C ASP A 85 -15.85 9.15 -6.39
N ALA A 86 -15.45 7.98 -6.85
CA ALA A 86 -16.35 6.99 -7.44
C ALA A 86 -17.35 6.37 -6.44
N GLY A 87 -17.28 6.76 -5.16
CA GLY A 87 -18.18 6.29 -4.11
C GLY A 87 -17.74 4.98 -3.45
N HIS A 88 -16.52 4.51 -3.74
CA HIS A 88 -15.95 3.33 -3.11
C HIS A 88 -15.33 3.68 -1.74
N ASP A 89 -15.14 2.64 -0.91
CA ASP A 89 -14.48 2.69 0.39
C ASP A 89 -14.11 1.25 0.77
N GLY A 90 -12.83 0.94 0.93
CA GLY A 90 -12.39 -0.41 1.24
C GLY A 90 -11.29 -0.96 0.34
N ALA A 91 -11.30 -2.25 0.04
CA ALA A 91 -10.24 -2.91 -0.73
C ALA A 91 -10.11 -2.29 -2.14
N GLN A 92 -8.90 -1.82 -2.46
CA GLN A 92 -8.60 -1.14 -3.70
C GLN A 92 -7.49 -1.84 -4.50
N HIS A 93 -6.44 -2.36 -3.85
CA HIS A 93 -5.33 -3.01 -4.55
C HIS A 93 -4.81 -4.25 -3.83
N VAL A 94 -4.06 -5.04 -4.58
CA VAL A 94 -3.21 -6.10 -4.06
C VAL A 94 -1.77 -5.80 -4.40
N ALA A 95 -0.86 -5.95 -3.43
CA ALA A 95 0.55 -5.65 -3.65
C ALA A 95 1.40 -6.91 -3.73
N TYR A 96 2.34 -6.87 -4.65
CA TYR A 96 3.40 -7.83 -4.85
C TYR A 96 4.74 -7.19 -4.47
N TRP A 97 5.43 -7.76 -3.52
CA TRP A 97 6.72 -7.28 -3.06
C TRP A 97 7.85 -7.92 -3.87
N THR A 98 8.82 -7.12 -4.26
CA THR A 98 9.93 -7.56 -5.09
C THR A 98 11.26 -6.94 -4.64
N GLU A 99 12.35 -7.68 -4.81
CA GLU A 99 13.71 -7.15 -4.72
C GLU A 99 14.26 -6.71 -6.08
N ASP A 100 13.50 -6.96 -7.15
CA ASP A 100 13.85 -6.60 -8.53
C ASP A 100 12.73 -5.72 -9.13
N PHE A 101 12.52 -4.56 -8.51
CA PHE A 101 11.46 -3.62 -8.90
C PHE A 101 11.61 -3.18 -10.36
N GLN A 102 12.84 -2.83 -10.78
CA GLN A 102 13.08 -2.30 -12.11
C GLN A 102 12.68 -3.28 -13.21
N GLN A 103 12.98 -4.57 -13.02
CA GLN A 103 12.62 -5.59 -14.00
C GLN A 103 11.10 -5.71 -14.17
N LEU A 104 10.35 -5.73 -13.06
CA LEU A 104 8.88 -5.81 -13.12
C LEU A 104 8.29 -4.55 -13.73
N TYR A 105 8.79 -3.37 -13.35
CA TYR A 105 8.35 -2.09 -13.86
C TYR A 105 8.57 -1.99 -15.40
N ASP A 106 9.77 -2.31 -15.88
CA ASP A 106 10.11 -2.26 -17.32
C ASP A 106 9.31 -3.27 -18.15
N ASN A 107 8.93 -4.39 -17.55
CA ASN A 107 8.14 -5.43 -18.22
C ASN A 107 6.63 -5.13 -18.26
N ALA A 108 6.12 -4.27 -17.40
CA ALA A 108 4.68 -3.99 -17.29
C ALA A 108 4.04 -3.60 -18.64
N PRO A 109 4.62 -2.73 -19.49
CA PRO A 109 4.03 -2.39 -20.79
C PRO A 109 3.92 -3.58 -21.73
N SER A 110 4.91 -4.50 -21.72
CA SER A 110 4.90 -5.70 -22.58
C SER A 110 3.80 -6.69 -22.19
N LEU A 111 3.30 -6.58 -20.97
CA LEU A 111 2.20 -7.36 -20.41
C LEU A 111 0.83 -6.68 -20.59
N GLY A 112 0.82 -5.49 -21.21
CA GLY A 112 -0.39 -4.73 -21.47
C GLY A 112 -0.81 -3.80 -20.33
N TYR A 113 0.03 -3.63 -19.30
CA TYR A 113 -0.23 -2.71 -18.20
C TYR A 113 0.33 -1.32 -18.46
N THR A 114 -0.34 -0.31 -17.96
CA THR A 114 0.15 1.07 -17.83
C THR A 114 0.28 1.43 -16.36
N VAL A 115 1.19 2.36 -16.03
CA VAL A 115 1.34 2.83 -14.66
C VAL A 115 0.33 3.94 -14.42
N THR A 116 -0.55 3.74 -13.46
CA THR A 116 -1.56 4.74 -13.03
C THR A 116 -0.95 5.76 -12.09
N GLN A 117 -0.19 5.29 -11.10
CA GLN A 117 0.54 6.15 -10.17
C GLN A 117 1.80 5.45 -9.69
N GLU A 118 2.78 6.23 -9.33
CA GLU A 118 4.06 5.75 -8.82
C GLU A 118 4.72 6.75 -7.89
N GLY A 119 5.65 6.29 -7.09
CA GLY A 119 6.40 7.14 -6.18
C GLY A 119 7.54 6.42 -5.49
N SER A 120 8.18 7.13 -4.57
CA SER A 120 9.23 6.58 -3.72
C SER A 120 9.11 7.10 -2.30
N ILE A 121 9.44 6.27 -1.32
CA ILE A 121 9.53 6.61 0.09
C ILE A 121 10.88 6.13 0.62
N GLY A 122 11.75 7.06 1.01
CA GLY A 122 13.06 6.74 1.58
C GLY A 122 14.11 6.34 0.55
N GLY A 123 14.04 6.90 -0.66
CA GLY A 123 15.07 6.81 -1.67
C GLY A 123 14.83 5.75 -2.75
N GLU A 124 15.89 5.43 -3.48
CA GLU A 124 15.86 4.59 -4.68
C GLU A 124 15.28 3.19 -4.46
N HIS A 125 15.42 2.64 -3.26
CA HIS A 125 14.93 1.31 -2.88
C HIS A 125 13.61 1.34 -2.10
N GLY A 126 12.84 2.41 -2.22
CA GLY A 126 11.51 2.55 -1.63
C GLY A 126 10.43 2.82 -2.68
N ARG A 127 10.65 2.38 -3.92
CA ARG A 127 9.74 2.64 -5.04
C ARG A 127 8.49 1.77 -4.98
N PHE A 128 7.40 2.34 -5.43
CA PHE A 128 6.15 1.64 -5.67
C PHE A 128 5.51 2.11 -6.98
N ALA A 129 4.74 1.24 -7.61
CA ALA A 129 3.96 1.59 -8.79
C ALA A 129 2.66 0.81 -8.83
N TYR A 130 1.58 1.50 -9.16
CA TYR A 130 0.25 0.94 -9.36
C TYR A 130 0.00 0.75 -10.85
N LEU A 131 -0.34 -0.46 -11.23
CA LEU A 131 -0.62 -0.82 -12.60
C LEU A 131 -2.10 -0.70 -12.89
N ASP A 132 -2.41 -0.14 -14.06
CA ASP A 132 -3.77 -0.02 -14.55
C ASP A 132 -4.35 -1.41 -14.85
N THR A 133 -5.30 -1.80 -14.03
CA THR A 133 -6.08 -3.03 -14.17
C THR A 133 -7.58 -2.73 -14.11
N GLU A 134 -7.97 -1.46 -14.31
CA GLU A 134 -9.36 -1.02 -14.14
C GLU A 134 -10.35 -1.70 -15.11
N HIS A 135 -9.86 -2.25 -16.20
CA HIS A 135 -10.66 -3.03 -17.14
C HIS A 135 -10.77 -4.52 -16.76
N ASP A 136 -9.97 -4.98 -15.81
CA ASP A 136 -10.06 -6.31 -15.26
C ASP A 136 -11.06 -6.30 -14.10
N HIS A 137 -11.87 -7.36 -13.96
CA HIS A 137 -12.81 -7.49 -12.84
C HIS A 137 -12.08 -7.78 -11.52
N GLY A 138 -11.10 -6.97 -11.17
CA GLY A 138 -10.26 -7.18 -10.02
C GLY A 138 -9.88 -5.87 -9.32
N THR A 139 -8.95 -5.99 -8.41
CA THR A 139 -8.32 -4.87 -7.73
C THR A 139 -7.13 -4.37 -8.55
N ALA A 140 -6.71 -3.12 -8.35
CA ALA A 140 -5.46 -2.63 -8.91
C ALA A 140 -4.28 -3.50 -8.43
N ILE A 141 -3.22 -3.58 -9.24
CA ILE A 141 -1.98 -4.24 -8.89
C ILE A 141 -0.96 -3.20 -8.45
N GLU A 142 -0.37 -3.40 -7.29
CA GLU A 142 0.83 -2.66 -6.87
C GLU A 142 2.06 -3.57 -6.96
N ILE A 143 3.15 -3.03 -7.46
CA ILE A 143 4.51 -3.57 -7.27
C ILE A 143 5.25 -2.66 -6.29
N CYS A 144 5.85 -3.25 -5.26
CA CYS A 144 6.52 -2.53 -4.17
C CYS A 144 7.94 -3.07 -3.99
N ASP A 145 8.92 -2.18 -3.99
CA ASP A 145 10.33 -2.48 -3.76
C ASP A 145 10.58 -2.76 -2.27
N ILE A 146 11.07 -3.96 -1.96
CA ILE A 146 11.47 -4.35 -0.60
C ILE A 146 12.98 -4.58 -0.46
N SER A 147 13.77 -4.20 -1.45
CA SER A 147 15.23 -4.34 -1.40
C SER A 147 15.91 -3.36 -0.44
N GLY A 148 15.21 -2.29 -0.06
CA GLY A 148 15.67 -1.27 0.88
C GLY A 148 15.07 -1.39 2.28
N PRO A 149 14.90 -0.26 2.99
CA PRO A 149 14.39 -0.24 4.38
C PRO A 149 12.97 -0.80 4.55
N THR A 150 12.17 -0.80 3.48
CA THR A 150 10.78 -1.27 3.48
C THR A 150 10.67 -2.76 3.85
N GLY A 151 11.56 -3.61 3.33
CA GLY A 151 11.54 -5.05 3.60
C GLY A 151 11.71 -5.38 5.08
N PRO A 152 12.79 -4.93 5.76
CA PRO A 152 12.94 -5.08 7.21
C PRO A 152 11.77 -4.49 8.00
N PHE A 153 11.27 -3.31 7.63
CA PHE A 153 10.12 -2.69 8.29
C PHE A 153 8.86 -3.58 8.23
N PHE A 154 8.54 -4.14 7.06
CA PHE A 154 7.40 -5.04 6.92
C PHE A 154 7.58 -6.36 7.68
N SER A 155 8.82 -6.84 7.80
CA SER A 155 9.15 -8.01 8.62
C SER A 155 8.91 -7.73 10.11
N ASP A 156 9.33 -6.55 10.60
CA ASP A 156 9.09 -6.15 12.00
C ASP A 156 7.58 -6.09 12.32
N ILE A 157 6.76 -5.60 11.38
CA ILE A 157 5.29 -5.55 11.55
C ILE A 157 4.71 -6.97 11.64
N ARG A 158 5.12 -7.86 10.75
CA ARG A 158 4.69 -9.26 10.77
C ARG A 158 5.05 -9.94 12.10
N ASP A 159 6.28 -9.75 12.55
CA ASP A 159 6.78 -10.37 13.78
C ASP A 159 6.09 -9.79 15.03
N ALA A 160 5.76 -8.49 15.02
CA ALA A 160 4.95 -7.87 16.07
C ALA A 160 3.53 -8.45 16.11
N ALA A 161 2.93 -8.73 14.96
CA ALA A 161 1.59 -9.30 14.88
C ALA A 161 1.54 -10.76 15.37
N ALA A 162 2.61 -11.54 15.13
CA ALA A 162 2.68 -12.95 15.52
C ALA A 162 2.55 -13.18 17.03
N ASN A 163 2.96 -12.20 17.83
CA ASN A 163 2.98 -12.29 19.31
C ASN A 163 2.09 -11.22 19.96
N TRP A 164 1.19 -10.61 19.21
CA TRP A 164 0.33 -9.54 19.75
C TRP A 164 -0.73 -10.10 20.71
N ASP A 165 -0.77 -9.54 21.90
CA ASP A 165 -1.67 -9.95 22.99
C ASP A 165 -2.98 -9.12 23.06
N GLY A 166 -3.21 -8.21 22.09
CA GLY A 166 -4.36 -7.32 22.04
C GLY A 166 -4.13 -5.96 22.72
N THR A 167 -3.03 -5.77 23.41
CA THR A 167 -2.69 -4.47 24.04
C THR A 167 -1.97 -3.56 23.04
N ASP A 168 -2.03 -2.25 23.29
CA ASP A 168 -1.38 -1.22 22.47
C ASP A 168 -1.64 -1.43 20.95
N PRO A 169 -2.93 -1.35 20.56
CA PRO A 169 -3.34 -1.76 19.22
C PRO A 169 -2.92 -0.80 18.10
N SER A 170 -2.56 0.45 18.43
CA SER A 170 -2.10 1.45 17.47
C SER A 170 -0.79 2.06 17.91
N ARG A 171 0.23 1.96 17.06
CA ARG A 171 1.59 2.42 17.31
C ARG A 171 1.94 3.51 16.30
N ILE A 172 2.11 4.75 16.78
CA ILE A 172 2.48 5.88 15.93
C ILE A 172 3.97 5.77 15.59
N ARG A 173 4.28 5.80 14.29
CA ARG A 173 5.64 6.02 13.80
C ARG A 173 5.77 7.46 13.30
N ARG A 174 6.86 8.09 13.70
CA ARG A 174 7.23 9.46 13.30
C ARG A 174 8.36 9.41 12.30
#